data_7e93116c364d402afce35fa917903218
#
_entry.id   7e93116c364d402afce35fa917903218
#
_cell.length_a   1.000
_cell.length_b   1.000
_cell.length_c   1.000
_cell.angle_alpha   90.00
_cell.angle_beta   90.00
_cell.angle_gamma   90.00
#
_symmetry.space_group_name_H-M   'P 1'
#
loop_
_entity.id
_entity.type
_entity.pdbx_description
1 polymer ?
#
loop_
_entity_poly.entity_id
_entity_poly.type
_entity_poly.pdbx_seq_one_letter_code
_entity_poly.pdbx_strand_id
1 'polypeptide(L)'
;MVLIAHVMGSLYGLLAVVFGAFGAHALKKTLNEQQLKSFETGVKYQMYHAILLLVLGFNFNLETALERYMIYSIIIGIFLFSFSIYGLSISAAKGKKIRFLGPITPLGGLLLVIGWALLLYSFIQNFV
;
A
#
# COMPACT_ATOMS: atom_id res chain seq x y z
N MET A 1 16.35 -9.75 -1.16
CA MET A 1 14.89 -9.54 -1.32
C MET A 1 14.11 -9.83 -0.05
N VAL A 2 14.40 -10.88 0.70
CA VAL A 2 13.72 -11.17 1.98
C VAL A 2 13.88 -10.02 2.98
N LEU A 3 15.09 -9.49 3.13
CA LEU A 3 15.32 -8.34 4.00
C LEU A 3 14.50 -7.11 3.57
N ILE A 4 14.43 -6.82 2.27
CA ILE A 4 13.65 -5.70 1.74
C ILE A 4 12.16 -5.91 2.06
N ALA A 5 11.63 -7.11 1.85
CA ALA A 5 10.23 -7.42 2.18
C ALA A 5 9.94 -7.20 3.67
N HIS A 6 10.83 -7.67 4.56
CA HIS A 6 10.67 -7.49 6.00
C HIS A 6 10.79 -6.02 6.42
N VAL A 7 11.78 -5.29 5.93
CA VAL A 7 11.99 -3.88 6.28
C VAL A 7 10.83 -3.03 5.77
N MET A 8 10.45 -3.19 4.50
CA MET A 8 9.35 -2.41 3.93
C MET A 8 8.00 -2.79 4.54
N GLY A 9 7.77 -4.09 4.79
CA GLY A 9 6.56 -4.54 5.47
C GLY A 9 6.43 -3.96 6.87
N SER A 10 7.52 -4.00 7.64
CA SER A 10 7.55 -3.42 8.99
C SER A 10 7.38 -1.91 8.98
N LEU A 11 8.05 -1.22 8.04
CA LEU A 11 7.93 0.24 7.90
C LEU A 11 6.51 0.66 7.54
N TYR A 12 5.91 0.01 6.54
CA TYR A 12 4.54 0.29 6.15
C TYR A 12 3.55 -0.03 7.26
N GLY A 13 3.76 -1.12 8.00
CA GLY A 13 2.94 -1.46 9.16
C GLY A 13 3.03 -0.41 10.26
N LEU A 14 4.25 0.01 10.59
CA LEU A 14 4.49 1.09 11.56
C LEU A 14 3.75 2.37 11.15
N LEU A 15 3.95 2.81 9.90
CA LEU A 15 3.31 4.02 9.39
C LEU A 15 1.79 3.89 9.31
N ALA A 16 1.27 2.71 8.98
CA ALA A 16 -0.17 2.45 8.95
C ALA A 16 -0.80 2.60 10.35
N VAL A 17 -0.13 2.12 11.38
CA VAL A 17 -0.59 2.31 12.76
C VAL A 17 -0.54 3.78 13.16
N VAL A 18 0.56 4.47 12.85
CA VAL A 18 0.68 5.91 13.13
C VAL A 18 -0.42 6.71 12.43
N PHE A 19 -0.62 6.49 11.15
CA PHE A 19 -1.64 7.22 10.38
C PHE A 19 -3.06 6.81 10.78
N GLY A 20 -3.30 5.55 11.08
CA GLY A 20 -4.63 5.07 11.47
C GLY A 20 -5.02 5.50 12.88
N ALA A 21 -4.10 5.37 13.84
CA ALA A 21 -4.40 5.69 15.23
C ALA A 21 -4.32 7.20 15.54
N PHE A 22 -3.28 7.86 15.02
CA PHE A 22 -3.01 9.27 15.33
C PHE A 22 -3.45 10.22 14.23
N GLY A 23 -3.17 9.87 12.95
CA GLY A 23 -3.49 10.73 11.80
C GLY A 23 -4.98 10.91 11.62
N ALA A 24 -5.75 9.83 11.63
CA ALA A 24 -7.21 9.88 11.49
C ALA A 24 -7.86 10.69 12.62
N HIS A 25 -7.39 10.53 13.87
CA HIS A 25 -7.89 11.30 15.01
C HIS A 25 -7.54 12.79 14.88
N ALA A 26 -6.30 13.13 14.56
CA ALA A 26 -5.86 14.52 14.39
C ALA A 26 -6.55 15.21 13.20
N LEU A 27 -6.85 14.47 12.13
CA LEU A 27 -7.46 15.00 10.91
C LEU A 27 -8.99 15.05 10.97
N LYS A 28 -9.62 14.48 11.99
CA LYS A 28 -11.07 14.40 12.13
C LYS A 28 -11.77 15.77 12.07
N LYS A 29 -11.10 16.81 12.55
CA LYS A 29 -11.62 18.20 12.51
C LYS A 29 -11.37 18.90 11.17
N THR A 30 -10.39 18.44 10.40
CA THR A 30 -9.94 19.07 9.15
C THR A 30 -10.57 18.42 7.93
N LEU A 31 -10.70 17.09 7.93
CA LEU A 31 -11.28 16.33 6.84
C LEU A 31 -12.80 16.22 7.00
N ASN A 32 -13.53 16.36 5.89
CA ASN A 32 -14.94 16.00 5.88
C ASN A 32 -15.10 14.47 5.95
N GLU A 33 -16.33 13.98 6.09
CA GLU A 33 -16.63 12.55 6.23
C GLU A 33 -16.09 11.71 5.06
N GLN A 34 -16.26 12.19 3.82
CA GLN A 34 -15.79 11.50 2.63
C GLN A 34 -14.27 11.46 2.54
N GLN A 35 -13.59 12.56 2.84
CA GLN A 35 -12.13 12.66 2.86
C GLN A 35 -11.54 11.76 3.95
N LEU A 36 -12.14 11.74 5.13
CA LEU A 36 -11.71 10.87 6.22
C LEU A 36 -11.85 9.40 5.85
N LYS A 37 -12.97 9.03 5.22
CA LYS A 37 -13.20 7.67 4.75
C LYS A 37 -12.18 7.24 3.69
N SER A 38 -11.82 8.13 2.77
CA SER A 38 -10.77 7.88 1.79
C SER A 38 -9.41 7.69 2.46
N PHE A 39 -9.07 8.54 3.42
CA PHE A 39 -7.85 8.44 4.22
C PHE A 39 -7.76 7.08 4.92
N GLU A 40 -8.83 6.65 5.58
CA GLU A 40 -8.92 5.36 6.25
C GLU A 40 -8.76 4.19 5.28
N THR A 41 -9.29 4.30 4.06
CA THR A 41 -9.10 3.30 3.00
C THR A 41 -7.61 3.17 2.66
N GLY A 42 -6.90 4.27 2.50
CA GLY A 42 -5.45 4.26 2.27
C GLY A 42 -4.69 3.54 3.38
N VAL A 43 -5.05 3.81 4.64
CA VAL A 43 -4.45 3.16 5.82
C VAL A 43 -4.72 1.66 5.83
N LYS A 44 -5.94 1.23 5.56
CA LYS A 44 -6.32 -0.19 5.52
C LYS A 44 -5.52 -0.97 4.47
N TYR A 45 -5.48 -0.46 3.24
CA TYR A 45 -4.74 -1.12 2.16
C TYR A 45 -3.24 -1.15 2.44
N GLN A 46 -2.70 -0.11 3.06
CA GLN A 46 -1.31 -0.08 3.50
C GLN A 46 -1.04 -1.18 4.54
N MET A 47 -1.89 -1.34 5.53
CA MET A 47 -1.72 -2.37 6.55
C MET A 47 -1.89 -3.78 5.98
N TYR A 48 -2.90 -4.03 5.15
CA TYR A 48 -3.10 -5.35 4.53
C TYR A 48 -1.86 -5.80 3.76
N HIS A 49 -1.29 -4.90 2.97
CA HIS A 49 -0.14 -5.22 2.13
C HIS A 49 1.19 -5.20 2.90
N ALA A 50 1.27 -4.43 3.99
CA ALA A 50 2.40 -4.51 4.92
C ALA A 50 2.50 -5.92 5.53
N ILE A 51 1.38 -6.47 6.00
CA ILE A 51 1.30 -7.83 6.52
C ILE A 51 1.63 -8.84 5.42
N LEU A 52 1.09 -8.65 4.21
CA LEU A 52 1.40 -9.51 3.06
C LEU A 52 2.92 -9.55 2.79
N LEU A 53 3.61 -8.41 2.79
CA LEU A 53 5.06 -8.36 2.60
C LEU A 53 5.81 -9.17 3.65
N LEU A 54 5.40 -9.10 4.92
CA LEU A 54 6.00 -9.89 5.99
C LEU A 54 5.76 -11.38 5.78
N VAL A 55 4.52 -11.77 5.45
CA VAL A 55 4.17 -13.17 5.17
C VAL A 55 4.97 -13.71 3.99
N LEU A 56 5.11 -12.95 2.92
CA LEU A 56 5.91 -13.35 1.75
C LEU A 56 7.39 -13.48 2.12
N GLY A 57 7.93 -12.54 2.90
CA GLY A 57 9.31 -12.61 3.37
C GLY A 57 9.62 -13.82 4.26
N PHE A 58 8.63 -14.30 5.03
CA PHE A 58 8.80 -15.48 5.88
C PHE A 58 8.63 -16.80 5.12
N ASN A 59 7.88 -16.82 4.02
CA ASN A 59 7.50 -18.07 3.35
C ASN A 59 8.18 -18.29 2.00
N PHE A 60 8.83 -17.28 1.43
CA PHE A 60 9.49 -17.36 0.12
C PHE A 60 10.97 -16.97 0.24
N ASN A 61 11.80 -17.60 -0.55
CA ASN A 61 13.22 -17.23 -0.65
C ASN A 61 13.43 -15.93 -1.43
N LEU A 62 12.46 -15.56 -2.25
CA LEU A 62 12.44 -14.32 -3.05
C LEU A 62 13.66 -14.17 -3.97
N GLU A 63 14.08 -15.28 -4.56
CA GLU A 63 15.27 -15.36 -5.43
C GLU A 63 14.92 -15.29 -6.91
N THR A 64 13.72 -15.76 -7.29
CA THR A 64 13.30 -15.77 -8.69
C THR A 64 12.90 -14.38 -9.18
N ALA A 65 12.98 -14.18 -10.51
CA ALA A 65 12.54 -12.91 -11.12
C ALA A 65 11.07 -12.64 -10.83
N LEU A 66 10.22 -13.68 -10.87
CA LEU A 66 8.78 -13.56 -10.58
C LEU A 66 8.54 -13.05 -9.15
N GLU A 67 9.22 -13.66 -8.18
CA GLU A 67 9.11 -13.26 -6.77
C GLU A 67 9.59 -11.82 -6.55
N ARG A 68 10.67 -11.42 -7.20
CA ARG A 68 11.16 -10.04 -7.13
C ARG A 68 10.16 -9.04 -7.70
N TYR A 69 9.59 -9.33 -8.89
CA TYR A 69 8.55 -8.46 -9.47
C TYR A 69 7.32 -8.37 -8.58
N MET A 70 6.91 -9.49 -7.98
CA MET A 70 5.80 -9.52 -7.01
C MET A 70 6.06 -8.56 -5.84
N ILE A 71 7.23 -8.67 -5.20
CA ILE A 71 7.59 -7.82 -4.05
C ILE A 71 7.67 -6.35 -4.46
N TYR A 72 8.33 -6.01 -5.57
CA TYR A 72 8.42 -4.63 -6.03
C TYR A 72 7.06 -4.06 -6.42
N SER A 73 6.20 -4.84 -7.07
CA SER A 73 4.84 -4.41 -7.42
C SER A 73 4.04 -4.05 -6.17
N ILE A 74 4.15 -4.84 -5.11
CA ILE A 74 3.47 -4.57 -3.84
C ILE A 74 4.06 -3.33 -3.17
N ILE A 75 5.38 -3.23 -3.04
CA ILE A 75 6.04 -2.09 -2.37
C ILE A 75 5.68 -0.77 -3.06
N ILE A 76 5.86 -0.71 -4.39
CA ILE A 76 5.58 0.49 -5.18
C ILE A 76 4.07 0.74 -5.22
N GLY A 77 3.28 -0.31 -5.33
CA GLY A 77 1.83 -0.24 -5.32
C GLY A 77 1.28 0.40 -4.04
N ILE A 78 1.77 -0.02 -2.88
CA ILE A 78 1.40 0.59 -1.58
C ILE A 78 1.75 2.08 -1.58
N PHE A 79 2.98 2.41 -1.98
CA PHE A 79 3.44 3.78 -2.01
C PHE A 79 2.55 4.66 -2.88
N LEU A 80 2.33 4.27 -4.12
CA LEU A 80 1.52 5.05 -5.06
C LEU A 80 0.04 5.10 -4.66
N PHE A 81 -0.52 3.99 -4.20
CA PHE A 81 -1.93 3.92 -3.83
C PHE A 81 -2.23 4.71 -2.55
N SER A 82 -1.61 4.34 -1.44
CA SER A 82 -1.95 4.89 -0.13
C SER A 82 -1.47 6.32 0.05
N PHE A 83 -0.23 6.63 -0.34
CA PHE A 83 0.32 7.98 -0.15
C PHE A 83 -0.32 8.99 -1.11
N SER A 84 -0.74 8.60 -2.30
CA SER A 84 -1.53 9.48 -3.17
C SER A 84 -2.90 9.80 -2.56
N ILE A 85 -3.56 8.82 -1.93
CA ILE A 85 -4.82 9.04 -1.21
C ILE A 85 -4.62 10.03 -0.06
N TYR A 86 -3.55 9.87 0.73
CA TYR A 86 -3.25 10.81 1.82
C TYR A 86 -3.03 12.23 1.28
N GLY A 87 -2.23 12.37 0.24
CA GLY A 87 -1.97 13.65 -0.40
C GLY A 87 -3.22 14.29 -0.96
N LEU A 88 -4.08 13.53 -1.64
CA LEU A 88 -5.36 14.01 -2.17
C LEU A 88 -6.31 14.45 -1.06
N SER A 89 -6.48 13.63 -0.03
CA SER A 89 -7.42 13.93 1.07
C SER A 89 -6.99 15.18 1.84
N ILE A 90 -5.72 15.26 2.21
CA ILE A 90 -5.20 16.40 3.00
C ILE A 90 -5.17 17.69 2.17
N SER A 91 -4.72 17.62 0.92
CA SER A 91 -4.66 18.79 0.04
C SER A 91 -6.05 19.31 -0.31
N ALA A 92 -7.03 18.44 -0.53
CA ALA A 92 -8.42 18.81 -0.77
C ALA A 92 -9.03 19.53 0.46
N ALA A 93 -8.73 19.03 1.67
CA ALA A 93 -9.19 19.66 2.91
C ALA A 93 -8.62 21.07 3.10
N LYS A 94 -7.40 21.32 2.61
CA LYS A 94 -6.76 22.64 2.67
C LYS A 94 -7.16 23.57 1.51
N GLY A 95 -8.09 23.15 0.64
CA GLY A 95 -8.54 23.92 -0.51
C GLY A 95 -7.57 24.00 -1.70
N LYS A 96 -6.46 23.27 -1.64
CA LYS A 96 -5.42 23.23 -2.70
C LYS A 96 -5.17 21.79 -3.16
N LYS A 97 -6.19 21.17 -3.74
CA LYS A 97 -6.10 19.78 -4.19
C LYS A 97 -4.97 19.59 -5.21
N ILE A 98 -4.08 18.66 -4.92
CA ILE A 98 -2.98 18.26 -5.82
C ILE A 98 -3.54 17.28 -6.86
N ARG A 99 -4.02 17.81 -7.99
CA ARG A 99 -4.76 17.03 -8.99
C ARG A 99 -3.96 15.95 -9.68
N PHE A 100 -2.63 16.12 -9.82
CA PHE A 100 -1.78 15.11 -10.48
C PHE A 100 -1.70 13.79 -9.71
N LEU A 101 -2.05 13.78 -8.41
CA LEU A 101 -2.12 12.57 -7.60
C LEU A 101 -3.34 11.70 -7.93
N GLY A 102 -4.37 12.26 -8.59
CA GLY A 102 -5.57 11.51 -8.96
C GLY A 102 -5.29 10.26 -9.80
N PRO A 103 -4.55 10.37 -10.93
CA PRO A 103 -4.20 9.22 -11.75
C PRO A 103 -3.21 8.25 -11.09
N ILE A 104 -2.45 8.71 -10.09
CA ILE A 104 -1.45 7.90 -9.38
C ILE A 104 -2.12 6.84 -8.51
N THR A 105 -3.25 7.15 -7.89
CA THR A 105 -3.98 6.19 -7.05
C THR A 105 -4.39 4.92 -7.82
N PRO A 106 -5.08 4.98 -8.97
CA PRO A 106 -5.39 3.77 -9.73
C PRO A 106 -4.16 3.07 -10.30
N LEU A 107 -3.09 3.79 -10.59
CA LEU A 107 -1.83 3.19 -11.01
C LEU A 107 -1.23 2.34 -9.88
N GLY A 108 -1.24 2.86 -8.67
CA GLY A 108 -0.83 2.11 -7.47
C GLY A 108 -1.71 0.89 -7.24
N GLY A 109 -3.04 1.04 -7.37
CA GLY A 109 -3.99 -0.06 -7.28
C GLY A 109 -3.73 -1.15 -8.32
N LEU A 110 -3.39 -0.78 -9.55
CA LEU A 110 -3.03 -1.73 -10.60
C LEU A 110 -1.76 -2.52 -10.23
N LEU A 111 -0.76 -1.86 -9.67
CA LEU A 111 0.46 -2.55 -9.21
C LEU A 111 0.16 -3.54 -8.09
N LEU A 112 -0.75 -3.21 -7.17
CA LEU A 112 -1.20 -4.16 -6.14
C LEU A 112 -1.91 -5.37 -6.77
N VAL A 113 -2.76 -5.16 -7.76
CA VAL A 113 -3.41 -6.25 -8.52
C VAL A 113 -2.36 -7.13 -9.19
N ILE A 114 -1.34 -6.54 -9.82
CA ILE A 114 -0.24 -7.28 -10.43
C ILE A 114 0.49 -8.11 -9.37
N GLY A 115 0.78 -7.55 -8.21
CA GLY A 115 1.42 -8.28 -7.10
C GLY A 115 0.61 -9.52 -6.69
N TRP A 116 -0.70 -9.39 -6.51
CA TRP A 116 -1.59 -10.50 -6.19
C TRP A 116 -1.69 -11.52 -7.33
N ALA A 117 -1.73 -11.06 -8.58
CA ALA A 117 -1.76 -11.95 -9.75
C ALA A 117 -0.48 -12.78 -9.86
N LEU A 118 0.68 -12.17 -9.59
CA LEU A 118 1.95 -12.88 -9.58
C LEU A 118 2.01 -13.90 -8.43
N LEU A 119 1.45 -13.57 -7.28
CA LEU A 119 1.35 -14.52 -6.17
C LEU A 119 0.46 -15.71 -6.52
N LEU A 120 -0.71 -15.46 -7.11
CA LEU A 120 -1.59 -16.51 -7.58
C LEU A 120 -0.89 -17.40 -8.61
N TYR A 121 -0.21 -16.78 -9.57
CA TYR A 121 0.54 -17.52 -10.60
C TYR A 121 1.64 -18.38 -9.98
N SER A 122 2.35 -17.89 -8.98
CA SER A 122 3.42 -18.66 -8.29
C SER A 122 2.89 -19.94 -7.66
N PHE A 123 1.68 -19.90 -7.11
CA PHE A 123 1.05 -21.11 -6.55
C PHE A 123 0.59 -22.08 -7.65
N ILE A 124 -0.03 -21.57 -8.71
CA ILE A 124 -0.52 -22.43 -9.81
C ILE A 124 0.64 -23.17 -10.48
N GLN A 125 1.73 -22.48 -10.79
CA GLN A 125 2.87 -23.13 -11.47
C GLN A 125 3.53 -24.23 -10.63
N ASN A 126 3.44 -24.17 -9.31
CA ASN A 126 3.99 -25.19 -8.42
C ASN A 126 3.10 -26.45 -8.35
N PHE A 127 1.86 -26.37 -8.82
CA PHE A 127 0.94 -27.50 -8.88
C PHE A 127 0.85 -28.18 -10.26
N VAL A 128 1.42 -27.57 -11.28
CA VAL A 128 1.46 -28.06 -12.66
C VAL A 128 2.86 -28.57 -13.00
#